data_08140e6a2a4170d160ad10d8fae354fa
#
_entry.id   08140e6a2a4170d160ad10d8fae354fa
#
_cell.length_a   1.000
_cell.length_b   1.000
_cell.length_c   1.000
_cell.angle_alpha   90.00
_cell.angle_beta   90.00
_cell.angle_gamma   90.00
#
_symmetry.space_group_name_H-M   'P 1'
#
loop_
_entity.id
_entity.type
_entity.pdbx_description
1 polymer ?
#
loop_
_entity_poly.entity_id
_entity_poly.type
_entity_poly.pdbx_seq_one_letter_code
_entity_poly.pdbx_strand_id
1 'polypeptide(L)'
;MLLLFFGMAHAQVSFTPSPISTNGAERAAVDMNGDFLDDVVSVTATNVQIYYQQPDGSFVERNITTTPADNTPSWSLSAADFDKNGKTDLLYAGGNGVTFMQANNSDGFDEISFPQYVFSQRSNFVDINNDGHLDAFVCHDVAPSVYYINNGDGTFTFHQGDIGDYPSGGNYGSVWVDYDNDGDMDCFIAKCNVNGDVNERSENQLYQNDGAGNFVEVAETAGLKDNMQTWSSAWADFDNDGHLDVFVGSSSANFTHKLNRNNGDGTFTDISASTGIHALTTTGIENCTYDFNNDGYADIASNGNILLNNGDLTFTLIPLALPNNNGSLGDLNNDGFIDSFTGGQIYYNDGNSNHWLTINTIGVESNINGIGARVTITSALGTQIREVRSGEGFKYMSTLNTHFGLGQDTEIATLTIAWPSGIVDTLENVAVDQVISVVEGSTVLGLNESVTNTLILYPNPAQHVLNLGDTTDFTNPSYSIFDMQGRKVMAAPLDANAIDVSTLAMGNYILKIQDGNTLKSQRFIKE
;
A
#
# COMPACT_ATOMS: atom_id res chain seq x y z
N MET A 1 21.04 15.22 45.01
CA MET A 1 20.87 15.50 43.57
C MET A 1 19.94 14.34 43.07
N LEU A 2 18.64 14.65 43.00
CA LEU A 2 17.62 13.67 42.60
C LEU A 2 17.61 13.69 41.05
N LEU A 3 18.11 12.65 40.39
CA LEU A 3 17.91 12.47 38.97
C LEU A 3 16.44 12.07 38.75
N LEU A 4 15.64 12.99 38.25
CA LEU A 4 14.36 12.67 37.63
C LEU A 4 14.67 12.01 36.29
N PHE A 5 14.50 10.69 36.20
CA PHE A 5 14.31 10.00 34.96
C PHE A 5 12.91 10.40 34.45
N PHE A 6 12.83 11.27 33.46
CA PHE A 6 11.67 11.37 32.59
C PHE A 6 11.72 10.11 31.71
N GLY A 7 11.08 9.03 32.14
CA GLY A 7 10.69 7.99 31.22
C GLY A 7 9.70 8.62 30.25
N MET A 8 10.02 8.70 28.97
CA MET A 8 9.00 8.92 27.96
C MET A 8 8.03 7.76 28.08
N ALA A 9 6.80 8.05 28.51
CA ALA A 9 5.73 7.09 28.42
C ALA A 9 5.37 7.00 26.93
N HIS A 10 5.92 6.01 26.22
CA HIS A 10 5.41 5.66 24.91
C HIS A 10 3.93 5.32 25.06
N ALA A 11 3.09 5.89 24.20
CA ALA A 11 1.68 5.52 24.16
C ALA A 11 1.59 4.01 23.88
N GLN A 12 1.01 3.28 24.80
CA GLN A 12 0.90 1.83 24.68
C GLN A 12 -0.11 1.51 23.58
N VAL A 13 0.29 0.77 22.55
CA VAL A 13 -0.59 0.29 21.49
C VAL A 13 -1.47 -0.82 22.06
N SER A 14 -2.78 -0.71 21.86
CA SER A 14 -3.77 -1.74 22.20
C SER A 14 -4.88 -1.78 21.17
N PHE A 15 -5.58 -2.92 21.07
CA PHE A 15 -6.61 -3.14 20.07
C PHE A 15 -7.88 -3.70 20.69
N THR A 16 -9.02 -3.15 20.29
CA THR A 16 -10.35 -3.62 20.70
C THR A 16 -10.99 -4.43 19.55
N PRO A 17 -11.26 -5.75 19.75
CA PRO A 17 -11.86 -6.58 18.73
C PRO A 17 -13.35 -6.29 18.52
N SER A 18 -13.79 -6.26 17.27
CA SER A 18 -15.18 -6.15 16.84
C SER A 18 -15.50 -7.25 15.83
N PRO A 19 -16.53 -8.10 16.06
CA PRO A 19 -16.83 -9.20 15.17
C PRO A 19 -17.42 -8.73 13.84
N ILE A 20 -16.98 -9.36 12.75
CA ILE A 20 -17.52 -9.19 11.40
C ILE A 20 -17.73 -10.56 10.76
N SER A 21 -18.85 -10.74 10.06
CA SER A 21 -19.24 -12.05 9.56
C SER A 21 -18.66 -12.31 8.17
N THR A 22 -17.70 -13.21 8.06
CA THR A 22 -17.03 -13.53 6.80
C THR A 22 -17.38 -14.94 6.30
N ASN A 23 -17.38 -15.14 4.99
CA ASN A 23 -17.75 -16.41 4.37
C ASN A 23 -16.59 -17.14 3.70
N GLY A 24 -15.38 -16.61 3.74
CA GLY A 24 -14.24 -17.15 3.01
C GLY A 24 -12.89 -16.83 3.63
N ALA A 25 -11.86 -16.82 2.80
CA ALA A 25 -10.52 -16.42 3.19
C ALA A 25 -10.45 -14.89 3.34
N GLU A 26 -10.18 -14.43 4.54
CA GLU A 26 -9.94 -13.03 4.86
C GLU A 26 -8.54 -12.67 4.41
N ARG A 27 -8.41 -11.71 3.48
CA ARG A 27 -7.11 -11.48 2.82
C ARG A 27 -6.79 -10.02 2.56
N ALA A 28 -7.76 -9.10 2.60
CA ALA A 28 -7.47 -7.72 2.27
C ALA A 28 -8.21 -6.71 3.14
N ALA A 29 -7.52 -5.59 3.41
CA ALA A 29 -8.05 -4.32 3.84
C ALA A 29 -7.56 -3.29 2.82
N VAL A 30 -8.41 -2.91 1.87
CA VAL A 30 -8.04 -2.05 0.74
C VAL A 30 -9.30 -1.45 0.09
N ASP A 31 -9.19 -0.24 -0.43
CA ASP A 31 -10.28 0.41 -1.18
C ASP A 31 -10.68 -0.42 -2.41
N MET A 32 -11.90 -0.92 -2.44
CA MET A 32 -12.46 -1.73 -3.52
C MET A 32 -13.35 -0.95 -4.50
N ASN A 33 -13.78 0.25 -4.12
CA ASN A 33 -14.74 1.03 -4.90
C ASN A 33 -14.21 2.37 -5.40
N GLY A 34 -12.97 2.73 -5.03
CA GLY A 34 -12.27 3.93 -5.43
C GLY A 34 -12.71 5.17 -4.65
N ASP A 35 -13.18 5.04 -3.42
CA ASP A 35 -13.50 6.15 -2.52
C ASP A 35 -12.37 6.47 -1.52
N PHE A 36 -11.29 5.68 -1.56
CA PHE A 36 -10.09 5.75 -0.73
C PHE A 36 -10.28 5.36 0.74
N LEU A 37 -11.42 4.78 1.09
CA LEU A 37 -11.63 4.15 2.38
C LEU A 37 -11.22 2.67 2.29
N ASP A 38 -10.57 2.16 3.33
CA ASP A 38 -10.14 0.78 3.36
C ASP A 38 -11.33 -0.16 3.61
N ASP A 39 -11.68 -0.96 2.61
CA ASP A 39 -12.74 -1.96 2.68
C ASP A 39 -12.19 -3.29 3.17
N VAL A 40 -13.07 -4.12 3.71
CA VAL A 40 -12.72 -5.46 4.19
C VAL A 40 -13.16 -6.52 3.20
N VAL A 41 -12.23 -7.39 2.78
CA VAL A 41 -12.46 -8.38 1.72
C VAL A 41 -12.25 -9.81 2.21
N SER A 42 -13.24 -10.65 1.95
CA SER A 42 -13.22 -12.09 2.17
C SER A 42 -13.65 -12.83 0.90
N VAL A 43 -12.93 -13.86 0.51
CA VAL A 43 -13.13 -14.53 -0.78
C VAL A 43 -13.26 -16.04 -0.67
N THR A 44 -14.09 -16.61 -1.55
CA THR A 44 -14.19 -18.04 -1.82
C THR A 44 -13.93 -18.31 -3.31
N ALA A 45 -14.03 -19.56 -3.75
CA ALA A 45 -13.92 -19.88 -5.17
C ALA A 45 -15.02 -19.23 -6.03
N THR A 46 -16.17 -18.89 -5.46
CA THR A 46 -17.36 -18.44 -6.20
C THR A 46 -17.97 -17.17 -5.67
N ASN A 47 -17.28 -16.49 -4.77
CA ASN A 47 -17.81 -15.29 -4.13
C ASN A 47 -16.69 -14.35 -3.67
N VAL A 48 -16.89 -13.06 -3.91
CA VAL A 48 -16.15 -11.96 -3.29
C VAL A 48 -17.12 -11.24 -2.36
N GLN A 49 -16.85 -11.30 -1.06
CA GLN A 49 -17.59 -10.58 -0.03
C GLN A 49 -16.79 -9.34 0.34
N ILE A 50 -17.40 -8.19 0.20
CA ILE A 50 -16.80 -6.89 0.51
C ILE A 50 -17.67 -6.20 1.55
N TYR A 51 -17.04 -5.67 2.57
CA TYR A 51 -17.64 -4.73 3.49
C TYR A 51 -17.10 -3.35 3.16
N TYR A 52 -17.89 -2.57 2.44
CA TYR A 52 -17.53 -1.20 2.06
C TYR A 52 -17.60 -0.29 3.28
N GLN A 53 -16.46 0.29 3.62
CA GLN A 53 -16.40 1.27 4.70
C GLN A 53 -17.14 2.54 4.28
N GLN A 54 -17.78 3.17 5.25
CA GLN A 54 -18.49 4.44 5.07
C GLN A 54 -17.73 5.56 5.77
N PRO A 55 -17.94 6.83 5.39
CA PRO A 55 -17.26 7.96 6.03
C PRO A 55 -17.48 8.07 7.55
N ASP A 56 -18.49 7.41 8.10
CA ASP A 56 -18.75 7.35 9.54
C ASP A 56 -18.13 6.13 10.24
N GLY A 57 -17.28 5.38 9.54
CA GLY A 57 -16.63 4.16 10.04
C GLY A 57 -17.54 2.92 10.08
N SER A 58 -18.79 3.02 9.64
CA SER A 58 -19.67 1.87 9.49
C SER A 58 -19.37 1.10 8.20
N PHE A 59 -19.89 -0.14 8.08
CA PHE A 59 -19.71 -0.97 6.89
C PHE A 59 -21.03 -1.35 6.23
N VAL A 60 -21.01 -1.38 4.89
CA VAL A 60 -22.11 -1.90 4.07
C VAL A 60 -21.64 -3.16 3.37
N GLU A 61 -22.23 -4.31 3.73
CA GLU A 61 -21.89 -5.60 3.16
C GLU A 61 -22.40 -5.75 1.73
N ARG A 62 -21.58 -6.31 0.86
CA ARG A 62 -21.95 -6.78 -0.46
C ARG A 62 -21.33 -8.15 -0.74
N ASN A 63 -22.18 -9.10 -1.18
CA ASN A 63 -21.77 -10.43 -1.60
C ASN A 63 -21.89 -10.53 -3.13
N ILE A 64 -20.77 -10.71 -3.81
CA ILE A 64 -20.70 -10.78 -5.26
C ILE A 64 -20.43 -12.23 -5.66
N THR A 65 -21.42 -12.86 -6.28
CA THR A 65 -21.24 -14.21 -6.87
C THR A 65 -20.46 -14.08 -8.16
N THR A 66 -19.40 -14.88 -8.29
CA THR A 66 -18.50 -14.85 -9.44
C THR A 66 -18.55 -16.15 -10.22
N THR A 67 -18.02 -16.15 -11.45
CA THR A 67 -17.53 -17.36 -12.09
C THR A 67 -16.55 -18.05 -11.13
N PRO A 68 -16.56 -19.39 -11.00
CA PRO A 68 -15.62 -20.06 -10.11
C PRO A 68 -14.17 -19.72 -10.48
N ALA A 69 -13.42 -19.20 -9.53
CA ALA A 69 -11.99 -18.99 -9.68
C ALA A 69 -11.27 -20.34 -9.80
N ASP A 70 -10.43 -20.52 -10.80
CA ASP A 70 -9.62 -21.73 -10.99
C ASP A 70 -8.68 -21.96 -9.81
N ASN A 71 -8.15 -20.87 -9.24
CA ASN A 71 -7.30 -20.91 -8.05
C ASN A 71 -7.84 -19.93 -6.99
N THR A 72 -7.92 -20.39 -5.74
CA THR A 72 -8.26 -19.52 -4.60
C THR A 72 -6.97 -19.04 -3.91
N PRO A 73 -6.99 -17.91 -3.18
CA PRO A 73 -5.80 -17.38 -2.54
C PRO A 73 -5.42 -18.20 -1.30
N SER A 74 -4.88 -19.40 -1.53
CA SER A 74 -4.46 -20.31 -0.46
C SER A 74 -3.34 -19.70 0.37
N TRP A 75 -2.44 -18.94 -0.28
CA TRP A 75 -1.28 -18.33 0.34
C TRP A 75 -1.41 -16.81 0.41
N SER A 76 -1.52 -16.12 -0.71
CA SER A 76 -1.61 -14.65 -0.71
C SER A 76 -2.68 -14.11 -1.63
N LEU A 77 -3.07 -12.88 -1.35
CA LEU A 77 -3.90 -12.05 -2.20
C LEU A 77 -3.21 -10.69 -2.35
N SER A 78 -3.26 -10.12 -3.55
CA SER A 78 -2.90 -8.73 -3.83
C SER A 78 -4.06 -8.03 -4.52
N ALA A 79 -4.10 -6.71 -4.41
CA ALA A 79 -5.16 -5.90 -5.00
C ALA A 79 -4.58 -4.62 -5.60
N ALA A 80 -5.07 -4.26 -6.78
CA ALA A 80 -4.85 -2.98 -7.46
C ALA A 80 -5.78 -2.89 -8.67
N ASP A 81 -5.93 -1.71 -9.25
CA ASP A 81 -6.66 -1.48 -10.50
C ASP A 81 -5.70 -1.66 -11.69
N PHE A 82 -5.51 -2.90 -12.15
CA PHE A 82 -4.52 -3.20 -13.20
C PHE A 82 -5.00 -2.83 -14.61
N ASP A 83 -6.31 -2.68 -14.83
CA ASP A 83 -6.89 -2.33 -16.12
C ASP A 83 -7.32 -0.85 -16.23
N LYS A 84 -7.05 -0.06 -15.20
CA LYS A 84 -7.36 1.39 -15.12
C LYS A 84 -8.85 1.71 -15.30
N ASN A 85 -9.74 0.82 -14.85
CA ASN A 85 -11.17 1.03 -14.96
C ASN A 85 -11.78 1.80 -13.75
N GLY A 86 -10.99 2.10 -12.73
CA GLY A 86 -11.36 2.81 -11.52
C GLY A 86 -11.94 1.90 -10.42
N LYS A 87 -11.77 0.59 -10.56
CA LYS A 87 -12.17 -0.41 -9.55
C LYS A 87 -10.99 -1.31 -9.23
N THR A 88 -10.91 -1.73 -8.00
CA THR A 88 -9.81 -2.58 -7.54
C THR A 88 -10.03 -4.02 -7.93
N ASP A 89 -9.05 -4.61 -8.63
CA ASP A 89 -8.98 -6.00 -9.02
C ASP A 89 -8.23 -6.81 -7.96
N LEU A 90 -8.38 -8.14 -8.01
CA LEU A 90 -7.75 -9.05 -7.07
C LEU A 90 -6.88 -10.07 -7.80
N LEU A 91 -5.71 -10.36 -7.24
CA LEU A 91 -4.79 -11.40 -7.69
C LEU A 91 -4.73 -12.52 -6.64
N TYR A 92 -5.21 -13.70 -6.98
CA TYR A 92 -5.22 -14.87 -6.12
C TYR A 92 -3.99 -15.75 -6.38
N ALA A 93 -3.18 -15.97 -5.35
CA ALA A 93 -2.05 -16.89 -5.38
C ALA A 93 -2.43 -18.24 -4.76
N GLY A 94 -2.65 -19.22 -5.60
CA GLY A 94 -3.10 -20.56 -5.21
C GLY A 94 -2.00 -21.61 -5.27
N GLY A 95 -2.28 -22.81 -4.77
CA GLY A 95 -1.31 -23.93 -4.76
C GLY A 95 -1.03 -24.55 -6.12
N ASN A 96 -1.79 -24.24 -7.16
CA ASN A 96 -1.65 -24.83 -8.49
C ASN A 96 -1.55 -23.82 -9.63
N GLY A 97 -1.74 -22.54 -9.35
CA GLY A 97 -1.73 -21.49 -10.34
C GLY A 97 -2.16 -20.15 -9.77
N VAL A 98 -2.37 -19.21 -10.65
CA VAL A 98 -2.73 -17.83 -10.37
C VAL A 98 -4.06 -17.50 -11.05
N THR A 99 -4.92 -16.77 -10.37
CA THR A 99 -6.19 -16.27 -10.92
C THR A 99 -6.29 -14.78 -10.68
N PHE A 100 -6.58 -14.03 -11.74
CA PHE A 100 -6.97 -12.63 -11.65
C PHE A 100 -8.49 -12.56 -11.59
N MET A 101 -9.01 -11.79 -10.66
CA MET A 101 -10.42 -11.45 -10.55
C MET A 101 -10.56 -9.98 -10.93
N GLN A 102 -10.84 -9.72 -12.19
CA GLN A 102 -10.97 -8.40 -12.76
C GLN A 102 -12.34 -7.80 -12.41
N ALA A 103 -12.35 -6.70 -11.69
CA ALA A 103 -13.58 -5.98 -11.36
C ALA A 103 -14.16 -5.33 -12.62
N ASN A 104 -15.45 -5.56 -12.89
CA ASN A 104 -16.08 -5.10 -14.12
C ASN A 104 -17.11 -4.00 -13.91
N ASN A 105 -17.57 -3.38 -15.00
CA ASN A 105 -18.55 -2.30 -14.98
C ASN A 105 -19.98 -2.73 -14.59
N SER A 106 -20.22 -4.04 -14.43
CA SER A 106 -21.50 -4.60 -13.98
C SER A 106 -21.50 -4.89 -12.48
N ASP A 107 -20.55 -4.33 -11.74
CA ASP A 107 -20.34 -4.54 -10.30
C ASP A 107 -20.10 -6.01 -9.94
N GLY A 108 -19.43 -6.74 -10.80
CA GLY A 108 -19.02 -8.12 -10.65
C GLY A 108 -17.52 -8.28 -10.89
N PHE A 109 -17.08 -9.52 -11.01
CA PHE A 109 -15.71 -9.87 -11.35
C PHE A 109 -15.69 -10.85 -12.51
N ASP A 110 -14.79 -10.63 -13.46
CA ASP A 110 -14.48 -11.56 -14.53
C ASP A 110 -13.20 -12.32 -14.16
N GLU A 111 -13.22 -13.64 -14.34
CA GLU A 111 -12.12 -14.50 -13.96
C GLU A 111 -11.16 -14.66 -15.14
N ILE A 112 -9.84 -14.50 -14.88
CA ILE A 112 -8.76 -14.71 -15.84
C ILE A 112 -7.73 -15.63 -15.20
N SER A 113 -7.54 -16.82 -15.78
CA SER A 113 -6.53 -17.78 -15.35
C SER A 113 -5.62 -18.20 -16.49
N PHE A 114 -4.45 -18.71 -16.13
CA PHE A 114 -3.41 -19.11 -17.06
C PHE A 114 -3.10 -20.61 -16.89
N PRO A 115 -2.72 -21.33 -17.96
CA PRO A 115 -2.52 -22.78 -17.89
C PRO A 115 -1.23 -23.20 -17.20
N GLN A 116 -0.36 -22.28 -16.84
CA GLN A 116 0.93 -22.58 -16.22
C GLN A 116 0.73 -23.03 -14.78
N TYR A 117 1.39 -24.13 -14.40
CA TYR A 117 1.48 -24.53 -13.01
C TYR A 117 2.38 -23.59 -12.24
N VAL A 118 1.85 -23.00 -11.16
CA VAL A 118 2.59 -22.18 -10.21
C VAL A 118 2.20 -22.62 -8.81
N PHE A 119 3.14 -23.18 -8.05
CA PHE A 119 2.93 -23.33 -6.62
C PHE A 119 3.21 -21.97 -5.97
N SER A 120 2.20 -21.13 -6.03
CA SER A 120 2.30 -19.72 -5.66
C SER A 120 2.53 -19.55 -4.17
N GLN A 121 3.27 -18.52 -3.83
CA GLN A 121 3.48 -18.03 -2.48
C GLN A 121 3.01 -16.57 -2.41
N ARG A 122 3.87 -15.57 -2.20
CA ARG A 122 3.51 -14.16 -2.27
C ARG A 122 3.24 -13.72 -3.70
N SER A 123 2.23 -12.88 -3.88
CA SER A 123 1.94 -12.16 -5.12
C SER A 123 1.95 -10.65 -4.90
N ASN A 124 2.32 -9.89 -5.91
CA ASN A 124 2.32 -8.43 -5.90
C ASN A 124 1.81 -7.89 -7.25
N PHE A 125 1.13 -6.75 -7.23
CA PHE A 125 1.05 -5.88 -8.39
C PHE A 125 2.17 -4.85 -8.34
N VAL A 126 2.86 -4.65 -9.45
CA VAL A 126 3.98 -3.71 -9.61
C VAL A 126 4.15 -3.41 -11.10
N ASP A 127 4.60 -2.23 -11.43
CA ASP A 127 5.00 -1.87 -12.80
C ASP A 127 6.48 -2.25 -12.98
N ILE A 128 6.72 -3.45 -13.52
CA ILE A 128 8.07 -4.06 -13.59
C ILE A 128 8.94 -3.36 -14.63
N ASN A 129 8.32 -2.88 -15.71
CA ASN A 129 9.01 -2.31 -16.86
C ASN A 129 8.84 -0.79 -17.01
N ASN A 130 8.21 -0.16 -16.04
CA ASN A 130 7.96 1.29 -15.97
C ASN A 130 7.17 1.83 -17.18
N ASP A 131 6.18 1.05 -17.68
CA ASP A 131 5.33 1.46 -18.80
C ASP A 131 3.99 2.09 -18.39
N GLY A 132 3.76 2.23 -17.08
CA GLY A 132 2.55 2.79 -16.48
C GLY A 132 1.41 1.78 -16.33
N HIS A 133 1.60 0.52 -16.69
CA HIS A 133 0.63 -0.56 -16.47
C HIS A 133 1.10 -1.47 -15.34
N LEU A 134 0.17 -1.87 -14.48
CA LEU A 134 0.50 -2.79 -13.39
C LEU A 134 0.64 -4.21 -13.92
N ASP A 135 1.81 -4.78 -13.73
CA ASP A 135 2.15 -6.17 -13.92
C ASP A 135 1.87 -6.98 -12.65
N ALA A 136 1.96 -8.30 -12.74
CA ALA A 136 1.85 -9.17 -11.59
C ALA A 136 3.09 -10.04 -11.42
N PHE A 137 3.69 -9.99 -10.24
CA PHE A 137 4.80 -10.87 -9.84
C PHE A 137 4.31 -11.90 -8.83
N VAL A 138 4.75 -13.17 -8.96
CA VAL A 138 4.35 -14.26 -8.08
C VAL A 138 5.55 -15.14 -7.73
N CYS A 139 5.86 -15.24 -6.46
CA CYS A 139 6.84 -16.18 -5.93
C CYS A 139 6.39 -17.62 -6.17
N HIS A 140 7.29 -18.46 -6.72
CA HIS A 140 7.06 -19.88 -6.96
C HIS A 140 7.91 -20.73 -6.03
N ASP A 141 7.31 -21.59 -5.20
CA ASP A 141 8.05 -22.38 -4.20
C ASP A 141 8.97 -23.43 -4.80
N VAL A 142 8.60 -24.09 -5.90
CA VAL A 142 9.29 -25.28 -6.40
C VAL A 142 9.98 -25.09 -7.76
N ALA A 143 9.96 -23.87 -8.29
CA ALA A 143 10.58 -23.48 -9.56
C ALA A 143 10.94 -21.99 -9.53
N PRO A 144 11.59 -21.43 -10.56
CA PRO A 144 11.77 -19.99 -10.70
C PRO A 144 10.45 -19.23 -10.61
N SER A 145 10.47 -18.05 -10.01
CA SER A 145 9.30 -17.17 -9.90
C SER A 145 8.73 -16.81 -11.26
N VAL A 146 7.48 -16.38 -11.28
CA VAL A 146 6.79 -16.01 -12.51
C VAL A 146 6.30 -14.57 -12.43
N TYR A 147 6.16 -13.95 -13.60
CA TYR A 147 5.51 -12.65 -13.72
C TYR A 147 4.72 -12.54 -15.02
N TYR A 148 3.73 -11.68 -14.99
CA TYR A 148 2.78 -11.44 -16.07
C TYR A 148 2.87 -9.97 -16.44
N ILE A 149 3.51 -9.66 -17.58
CA ILE A 149 3.59 -8.29 -18.09
C ILE A 149 2.24 -7.92 -18.71
N ASN A 150 1.66 -6.85 -18.22
CA ASN A 150 0.42 -6.28 -18.73
C ASN A 150 0.70 -5.47 -20.00
N ASN A 151 0.14 -5.91 -21.12
CA ASN A 151 0.37 -5.28 -22.41
C ASN A 151 -0.46 -3.99 -22.63
N GLY A 152 -1.26 -3.56 -21.64
CA GLY A 152 -2.12 -2.38 -21.74
C GLY A 152 -3.34 -2.53 -22.66
N ASP A 153 -3.55 -3.71 -23.23
CA ASP A 153 -4.66 -4.03 -24.15
C ASP A 153 -5.63 -5.09 -23.59
N GLY A 154 -5.51 -5.40 -22.28
CA GLY A 154 -6.26 -6.44 -21.58
C GLY A 154 -5.65 -7.83 -21.70
N THR A 155 -4.45 -7.96 -22.26
CA THR A 155 -3.69 -9.21 -22.34
C THR A 155 -2.43 -9.17 -21.49
N PHE A 156 -1.92 -10.36 -21.15
CA PHE A 156 -0.69 -10.51 -20.38
C PHE A 156 0.32 -11.38 -21.13
N THR A 157 1.59 -11.03 -21.01
CA THR A 157 2.71 -11.87 -21.46
C THR A 157 3.32 -12.58 -20.26
N PHE A 158 3.31 -13.90 -20.28
CA PHE A 158 3.85 -14.74 -19.21
C PHE A 158 5.37 -14.89 -19.31
N HIS A 159 6.05 -14.75 -18.17
CA HIS A 159 7.47 -14.97 -18.00
C HIS A 159 7.74 -15.87 -16.80
N GLN A 160 8.85 -16.63 -16.86
CA GLN A 160 9.34 -17.44 -15.74
C GLN A 160 10.85 -17.37 -15.67
N GLY A 161 11.39 -17.06 -14.50
CA GLY A 161 12.81 -16.81 -14.27
C GLY A 161 13.12 -15.31 -14.37
N ASP A 162 14.39 -14.99 -14.52
CA ASP A 162 14.98 -13.65 -14.48
C ASP A 162 14.98 -13.04 -13.07
N ILE A 163 13.86 -13.09 -12.37
CA ILE A 163 13.73 -12.68 -10.96
C ILE A 163 13.32 -13.89 -10.14
N GLY A 164 14.06 -14.22 -9.07
CA GLY A 164 13.84 -15.44 -8.28
C GLY A 164 14.08 -16.70 -9.10
N ASP A 165 15.19 -16.73 -9.82
CA ASP A 165 15.53 -17.67 -10.90
C ASP A 165 16.12 -19.01 -10.45
N TYR A 166 16.28 -19.24 -9.13
CA TYR A 166 16.83 -20.50 -8.63
C TYR A 166 15.98 -21.70 -9.08
N PRO A 167 16.57 -22.70 -9.76
CA PRO A 167 15.81 -23.74 -10.48
C PRO A 167 14.85 -24.55 -9.64
N SER A 168 15.11 -24.74 -8.34
CA SER A 168 14.22 -25.47 -7.42
C SER A 168 13.37 -24.53 -6.55
N GLY A 169 13.32 -23.23 -6.87
CA GLY A 169 12.49 -22.24 -6.20
C GLY A 169 12.94 -21.91 -4.78
N GLY A 170 12.06 -22.09 -3.81
CA GLY A 170 12.24 -21.62 -2.43
C GLY A 170 11.83 -20.16 -2.27
N ASN A 171 11.12 -19.59 -3.25
CA ASN A 171 10.68 -18.20 -3.26
C ASN A 171 9.37 -18.09 -2.49
N TYR A 172 9.36 -17.36 -1.36
CA TYR A 172 8.21 -17.26 -0.47
C TYR A 172 7.62 -15.85 -0.42
N GLY A 173 8.29 -14.89 0.19
CA GLY A 173 7.85 -13.51 0.21
C GLY A 173 8.59 -12.65 -0.80
N SER A 174 7.89 -11.73 -1.43
CA SER A 174 8.47 -10.67 -2.25
C SER A 174 8.02 -9.33 -1.73
N VAL A 175 8.94 -8.39 -1.67
CA VAL A 175 8.65 -6.97 -1.41
C VAL A 175 9.33 -6.16 -2.49
N TRP A 176 8.57 -5.27 -3.11
CA TRP A 176 9.07 -4.35 -4.13
C TRP A 176 9.31 -3.00 -3.47
N VAL A 177 10.53 -2.51 -3.55
CA VAL A 177 11.04 -1.32 -2.86
C VAL A 177 12.13 -0.66 -3.69
N ASP A 178 12.26 0.65 -3.66
CA ASP A 178 13.41 1.38 -4.16
C ASP A 178 14.44 1.48 -3.01
N TYR A 179 15.31 0.45 -2.88
CA TYR A 179 16.21 0.34 -1.72
C TYR A 179 17.44 1.23 -1.82
N ASP A 180 17.86 1.64 -3.01
CA ASP A 180 19.06 2.44 -3.23
C ASP A 180 18.76 3.89 -3.65
N ASN A 181 17.48 4.26 -3.65
CA ASN A 181 16.98 5.61 -3.92
C ASN A 181 17.25 6.10 -5.35
N ASP A 182 17.24 5.19 -6.32
CA ASP A 182 17.41 5.56 -7.73
C ASP A 182 16.08 5.83 -8.47
N GLY A 183 14.94 5.53 -7.82
CA GLY A 183 13.60 5.78 -8.31
C GLY A 183 12.95 4.61 -9.02
N ASP A 184 13.61 3.47 -9.11
CA ASP A 184 13.13 2.25 -9.74
C ASP A 184 12.80 1.19 -8.68
N MET A 185 11.76 0.39 -8.92
CA MET A 185 11.35 -0.63 -7.95
C MET A 185 12.23 -1.87 -8.07
N ASP A 186 12.94 -2.18 -7.00
CA ASP A 186 13.74 -3.38 -6.82
C ASP A 186 12.93 -4.49 -6.16
N CYS A 187 13.42 -5.73 -6.20
CA CYS A 187 12.71 -6.87 -5.64
C CYS A 187 13.56 -7.64 -4.62
N PHE A 188 13.13 -7.62 -3.35
CA PHE A 188 13.66 -8.54 -2.35
C PHE A 188 12.82 -9.80 -2.27
N ILE A 189 13.46 -10.98 -2.33
CA ILE A 189 12.80 -12.28 -2.20
C ILE A 189 13.28 -12.99 -0.94
N ALA A 190 12.36 -13.15 0.00
CA ALA A 190 12.53 -13.98 1.19
C ALA A 190 12.46 -15.46 0.80
N LYS A 191 13.46 -16.24 1.21
CA LYS A 191 13.58 -17.65 0.78
C LYS A 191 13.47 -18.63 1.94
N CYS A 192 12.82 -19.76 1.66
CA CYS A 192 12.63 -20.81 2.64
C CYS A 192 12.88 -22.20 2.04
N ASN A 193 13.46 -23.07 2.84
CA ASN A 193 13.58 -24.48 2.52
C ASN A 193 12.89 -25.35 3.57
N VAL A 194 11.78 -25.96 3.20
CA VAL A 194 10.94 -26.79 4.09
C VAL A 194 11.70 -27.93 4.77
N ASN A 195 12.82 -28.38 4.19
CA ASN A 195 13.65 -29.45 4.77
C ASN A 195 14.66 -28.92 5.81
N GLY A 196 14.79 -27.61 5.97
CA GLY A 196 15.74 -26.98 6.89
C GLY A 196 17.21 -27.10 6.47
N ASP A 197 17.47 -27.58 5.26
CA ASP A 197 18.84 -27.64 4.71
C ASP A 197 19.26 -26.22 4.30
N VAL A 198 20.48 -25.85 4.68
CA VAL A 198 21.11 -24.60 4.26
C VAL A 198 21.66 -24.76 2.84
N ASN A 199 21.02 -24.12 1.89
CA ASN A 199 21.44 -24.10 0.48
C ASN A 199 20.82 -22.89 -0.23
N GLU A 200 21.13 -22.72 -1.51
CA GLU A 200 20.65 -21.60 -2.36
C GLU A 200 19.11 -21.44 -2.35
N ARG A 201 18.38 -22.51 -2.02
CA ARG A 201 16.93 -22.47 -1.86
C ARG A 201 16.48 -21.66 -0.63
N SER A 202 17.35 -21.47 0.36
CA SER A 202 17.11 -20.68 1.57
C SER A 202 17.92 -19.38 1.64
N GLU A 203 18.69 -19.06 0.59
CA GLU A 203 19.45 -17.81 0.51
C GLU A 203 18.57 -16.70 -0.04
N ASN A 204 18.30 -15.67 0.76
CA ASN A 204 17.52 -14.50 0.34
C ASN A 204 18.19 -13.82 -0.86
N GLN A 205 17.38 -13.25 -1.75
CA GLN A 205 17.82 -12.59 -2.97
C GLN A 205 17.35 -11.13 -2.98
N LEU A 206 18.18 -10.25 -3.53
CA LEU A 206 17.85 -8.85 -3.83
C LEU A 206 18.15 -8.59 -5.29
N TYR A 207 17.16 -8.23 -6.06
CA TYR A 207 17.28 -7.92 -7.48
C TYR A 207 17.19 -6.41 -7.68
N GLN A 208 18.31 -5.81 -8.07
CA GLN A 208 18.37 -4.39 -8.43
C GLN A 208 17.86 -4.20 -9.85
N ASN A 209 16.95 -3.26 -10.03
CA ASN A 209 16.44 -2.81 -11.32
C ASN A 209 17.35 -1.72 -11.91
N ASP A 210 17.41 -1.62 -13.23
CA ASP A 210 18.13 -0.56 -13.94
C ASP A 210 17.21 0.50 -14.57
N GLY A 211 15.93 0.50 -14.17
CA GLY A 211 14.88 1.37 -14.71
C GLY A 211 14.38 1.01 -16.11
N ALA A 212 14.95 -0.01 -16.72
CA ALA A 212 14.54 -0.51 -18.02
C ALA A 212 13.99 -1.94 -17.96
N GLY A 213 13.70 -2.43 -16.73
CA GLY A 213 13.18 -3.77 -16.47
C GLY A 213 14.25 -4.86 -16.54
N ASN A 214 15.55 -4.52 -16.48
CA ASN A 214 16.61 -5.52 -16.33
C ASN A 214 17.02 -5.61 -14.87
N PHE A 215 17.11 -6.83 -14.35
CA PHE A 215 17.36 -7.11 -12.95
C PHE A 215 18.69 -7.83 -12.75
N VAL A 216 19.44 -7.42 -11.72
CA VAL A 216 20.70 -8.06 -11.32
C VAL A 216 20.61 -8.49 -9.86
N GLU A 217 20.93 -9.75 -9.56
CA GLU A 217 20.95 -10.25 -8.18
C GLU A 217 22.18 -9.68 -7.44
N VAL A 218 21.94 -8.96 -6.34
CA VAL A 218 22.97 -8.21 -5.60
C VAL A 218 23.00 -8.51 -4.09
N ALA A 219 22.21 -9.46 -3.57
CA ALA A 219 22.08 -9.69 -2.13
C ALA A 219 23.42 -9.96 -1.43
N GLU A 220 24.38 -10.64 -2.09
CA GLU A 220 25.69 -10.90 -1.51
C GLU A 220 26.51 -9.60 -1.36
N THR A 221 26.53 -8.75 -2.37
CA THR A 221 27.25 -7.47 -2.33
C THR A 221 26.55 -6.45 -1.44
N ALA A 222 25.22 -6.49 -1.39
CA ALA A 222 24.42 -5.66 -0.51
C ALA A 222 24.48 -6.09 0.96
N GLY A 223 24.95 -7.31 1.27
CA GLY A 223 25.04 -7.83 2.64
C GLY A 223 23.72 -8.41 3.17
N LEU A 224 22.75 -8.69 2.29
CA LEU A 224 21.45 -9.27 2.63
C LEU A 224 21.33 -10.76 2.31
N LYS A 225 22.33 -11.35 1.66
CA LYS A 225 22.38 -12.79 1.40
C LYS A 225 22.59 -13.53 2.71
N ASP A 226 21.56 -14.23 3.15
CA ASP A 226 21.66 -15.17 4.27
C ASP A 226 20.81 -16.41 3.97
N ASN A 227 21.04 -17.47 4.73
CA ASN A 227 20.35 -18.75 4.57
C ASN A 227 19.39 -19.04 5.74
N MET A 228 18.92 -18.02 6.36
CA MET A 228 17.88 -18.08 7.38
C MET A 228 16.55 -18.55 6.73
N GLN A 229 15.78 -19.34 7.46
CA GLN A 229 14.43 -19.72 6.99
C GLN A 229 13.53 -18.49 7.06
N THR A 230 13.32 -17.81 5.93
CA THR A 230 12.58 -16.54 5.84
C THR A 230 11.32 -16.72 5.00
N TRP A 231 10.18 -16.24 5.48
CA TRP A 231 8.94 -16.22 4.70
C TRP A 231 8.59 -14.81 4.22
N SER A 232 8.88 -13.81 5.03
CA SER A 232 8.66 -12.42 4.69
C SER A 232 9.66 -11.50 5.38
N SER A 233 9.74 -10.28 4.90
CA SER A 233 10.50 -9.17 5.45
C SER A 233 9.61 -7.95 5.60
N ALA A 234 10.05 -6.98 6.40
CA ALA A 234 9.38 -5.73 6.62
C ALA A 234 10.36 -4.59 6.34
N TRP A 235 9.99 -3.66 5.46
CA TRP A 235 10.83 -2.61 4.92
C TRP A 235 10.30 -1.23 5.31
N ALA A 236 11.10 -0.45 6.01
CA ALA A 236 10.83 0.95 6.33
C ALA A 236 12.13 1.69 6.62
N ASP A 237 12.07 2.99 6.58
CA ASP A 237 13.09 3.88 7.13
C ASP A 237 12.85 3.95 8.65
N PHE A 238 13.57 3.12 9.41
CA PHE A 238 13.35 2.98 10.86
C PHE A 238 14.03 4.08 11.69
N ASP A 239 15.00 4.81 11.14
CA ASP A 239 15.67 5.92 11.83
C ASP A 239 15.42 7.29 11.18
N ASN A 240 14.54 7.34 10.17
CA ASN A 240 14.16 8.54 9.44
C ASN A 240 15.37 9.23 8.79
N ASP A 241 16.35 8.43 8.27
CA ASP A 241 17.53 8.95 7.58
C ASP A 241 17.35 9.05 6.05
N GLY A 242 16.18 8.62 5.53
CA GLY A 242 15.83 8.68 4.11
C GLY A 242 16.21 7.42 3.34
N HIS A 243 16.64 6.35 4.01
CA HIS A 243 16.98 5.07 3.40
C HIS A 243 16.14 3.94 3.99
N LEU A 244 15.62 3.06 3.14
CA LEU A 244 14.80 1.93 3.61
C LEU A 244 15.67 0.84 4.21
N ASP A 245 15.46 0.56 5.49
CA ASP A 245 16.03 -0.56 6.23
C ASP A 245 15.17 -1.82 6.08
N VAL A 246 15.70 -2.98 6.51
CA VAL A 246 14.94 -4.22 6.44
C VAL A 246 15.01 -5.06 7.70
N PHE A 247 13.84 -5.41 8.21
CA PHE A 247 13.66 -6.48 9.18
C PHE A 247 13.40 -7.80 8.44
N VAL A 248 14.27 -8.78 8.66
CA VAL A 248 14.16 -10.12 8.07
C VAL A 248 13.66 -11.09 9.13
N GLY A 249 12.43 -11.57 8.93
CA GLY A 249 11.75 -12.41 9.91
C GLY A 249 12.14 -13.88 9.80
N SER A 250 12.63 -14.50 10.88
CA SER A 250 12.86 -15.94 10.91
C SER A 250 11.58 -16.73 11.10
N SER A 251 11.38 -17.76 10.29
CA SER A 251 10.33 -18.76 10.46
C SER A 251 10.78 -20.01 11.21
N SER A 252 12.03 -20.05 11.64
CA SER A 252 12.64 -21.20 12.33
C SER A 252 13.28 -20.80 13.67
N ALA A 253 12.97 -21.55 14.72
CA ALA A 253 13.58 -21.35 16.05
C ALA A 253 15.12 -21.57 16.08
N ASN A 254 15.72 -22.05 14.98
CA ASN A 254 17.16 -22.21 14.86
C ASN A 254 17.90 -20.91 14.50
N PHE A 255 17.14 -19.87 14.10
CA PHE A 255 17.69 -18.60 13.68
C PHE A 255 16.99 -17.46 14.44
N THR A 256 17.70 -16.36 14.67
CA THR A 256 17.15 -15.13 15.20
C THR A 256 16.71 -14.21 14.07
N HIS A 257 15.72 -13.37 14.33
CA HIS A 257 15.38 -12.27 13.42
C HIS A 257 16.56 -11.33 13.23
N LYS A 258 16.62 -10.67 12.09
CA LYS A 258 17.63 -9.67 11.76
C LYS A 258 17.00 -8.31 11.47
N LEU A 259 17.68 -7.26 11.89
CA LEU A 259 17.47 -5.90 11.44
C LEU A 259 18.73 -5.43 10.75
N ASN A 260 18.62 -5.12 9.47
CA ASN A 260 19.73 -4.64 8.66
C ASN A 260 19.46 -3.16 8.31
N ARG A 261 20.37 -2.28 8.75
CA ARG A 261 20.34 -0.87 8.45
C ARG A 261 20.93 -0.62 7.08
N ASN A 262 20.25 0.16 6.26
CA ASN A 262 20.76 0.64 4.98
C ASN A 262 21.85 1.71 5.21
N ASN A 263 22.99 1.56 4.54
CA ASN A 263 24.13 2.48 4.69
C ASN A 263 24.05 3.67 3.72
N GLY A 264 23.03 3.73 2.84
CA GLY A 264 22.88 4.77 1.82
C GLY A 264 23.83 4.65 0.63
N ASP A 265 24.53 3.52 0.50
CA ASP A 265 25.48 3.23 -0.59
C ASP A 265 25.16 1.92 -1.32
N GLY A 266 23.92 1.42 -1.18
CA GLY A 266 23.46 0.16 -1.73
C GLY A 266 23.84 -1.07 -0.89
N THR A 267 24.43 -0.88 0.30
CA THR A 267 24.80 -1.95 1.22
C THR A 267 24.08 -1.85 2.56
N PHE A 268 24.02 -2.95 3.30
CA PHE A 268 23.36 -3.04 4.59
C PHE A 268 24.30 -3.54 5.69
N THR A 269 24.03 -3.11 6.91
CA THR A 269 24.74 -3.55 8.12
C THR A 269 23.77 -4.21 9.09
N ASP A 270 24.04 -5.47 9.48
CA ASP A 270 23.27 -6.15 10.53
C ASP A 270 23.52 -5.48 11.89
N ILE A 271 22.46 -4.83 12.42
CA ILE A 271 22.47 -4.11 13.70
C ILE A 271 21.67 -4.81 14.80
N SER A 272 21.15 -6.00 14.53
CA SER A 272 20.19 -6.75 15.36
C SER A 272 20.57 -6.82 16.84
N ALA A 273 21.88 -6.99 17.15
CA ALA A 273 22.36 -7.19 18.52
C ALA A 273 22.14 -5.97 19.43
N SER A 274 22.02 -4.77 18.88
CA SER A 274 21.91 -3.51 19.62
C SER A 274 20.48 -2.98 19.73
N THR A 275 19.53 -3.57 19.01
CA THR A 275 18.19 -2.98 18.77
C THR A 275 17.09 -3.49 19.69
N GLY A 276 17.34 -4.54 20.46
CA GLY A 276 16.31 -5.17 21.31
C GLY A 276 15.36 -6.10 20.59
N ILE A 277 15.42 -6.24 19.26
CA ILE A 277 14.54 -7.15 18.48
C ILE A 277 14.66 -8.60 18.90
N HIS A 278 15.78 -9.02 19.52
CA HIS A 278 15.95 -10.37 20.04
C HIS A 278 15.04 -10.70 21.23
N ALA A 279 14.30 -9.73 21.79
CA ALA A 279 13.19 -9.97 22.70
C ALA A 279 12.05 -10.73 22.02
N LEU A 280 11.89 -10.57 20.70
CA LEU A 280 10.98 -11.34 19.87
C LEU A 280 11.60 -12.73 19.60
N THR A 281 11.06 -13.74 20.27
CA THR A 281 11.51 -15.14 20.13
C THR A 281 10.52 -16.01 19.35
N THR A 282 9.34 -15.48 19.07
CA THR A 282 8.33 -16.16 18.27
C THR A 282 8.71 -16.10 16.80
N THR A 283 8.66 -17.24 16.13
CA THR A 283 8.91 -17.34 14.69
C THR A 283 7.61 -17.49 13.92
N GLY A 284 7.58 -17.05 12.68
CA GLY A 284 6.39 -17.17 11.86
C GLY A 284 6.58 -16.62 10.45
N ILE A 285 5.47 -16.31 9.81
CA ILE A 285 5.44 -16.09 8.37
C ILE A 285 5.06 -14.66 7.98
N GLU A 286 4.50 -13.88 8.91
CA GLU A 286 3.92 -12.57 8.61
C GLU A 286 4.73 -11.46 9.29
N ASN A 287 5.36 -10.60 8.49
CA ASN A 287 6.11 -9.44 8.95
C ASN A 287 5.79 -8.25 8.06
N CYS A 288 5.41 -7.12 8.66
CA CYS A 288 5.08 -5.88 7.95
C CYS A 288 5.38 -4.67 8.83
N THR A 289 5.28 -3.47 8.26
CA THR A 289 5.61 -2.21 8.94
C THR A 289 4.47 -1.22 8.87
N TYR A 290 4.15 -0.60 10.00
CA TYR A 290 3.30 0.59 10.10
C TYR A 290 3.70 1.37 11.36
N ASP A 291 3.31 2.63 11.45
CA ASP A 291 3.41 3.41 12.68
C ASP A 291 2.11 3.24 13.49
N PHE A 292 2.10 2.27 14.42
CA PHE A 292 0.88 1.90 15.15
C PHE A 292 0.52 2.87 16.28
N ASN A 293 1.45 3.70 16.72
CA ASN A 293 1.21 4.68 17.79
C ASN A 293 1.25 6.13 17.28
N ASN A 294 1.41 6.33 15.99
CA ASN A 294 1.51 7.64 15.33
C ASN A 294 2.60 8.56 15.91
N ASP A 295 3.73 8.00 16.36
CA ASP A 295 4.83 8.79 16.92
C ASP A 295 5.86 9.28 15.87
N GLY A 296 5.69 8.89 14.60
CA GLY A 296 6.53 9.27 13.47
C GLY A 296 7.62 8.27 13.13
N TYR A 297 7.72 7.16 13.84
CA TYR A 297 8.66 6.08 13.56
C TYR A 297 7.94 4.80 13.19
N ALA A 298 8.40 4.15 12.12
CA ALA A 298 7.79 2.90 11.69
C ALA A 298 8.07 1.76 12.69
N ASP A 299 7.02 1.04 13.08
CA ASP A 299 7.08 -0.15 13.94
C ASP A 299 7.10 -1.42 13.08
N ILE A 300 7.37 -2.56 13.71
CA ILE A 300 7.35 -3.87 13.05
C ILE A 300 6.25 -4.74 13.67
N ALA A 301 5.28 -5.16 12.87
CA ALA A 301 4.35 -6.21 13.25
C ALA A 301 4.89 -7.57 12.78
N SER A 302 5.09 -8.49 13.72
CA SER A 302 5.60 -9.83 13.45
C SER A 302 4.78 -10.90 14.18
N ASN A 303 3.96 -11.62 13.41
CA ASN A 303 3.18 -12.76 13.90
C ASN A 303 2.36 -12.45 15.16
N GLY A 304 1.67 -11.32 15.17
CA GLY A 304 0.82 -10.86 16.26
C GLY A 304 1.55 -10.08 17.36
N ASN A 305 2.85 -9.92 17.25
CA ASN A 305 3.61 -9.06 18.16
C ASN A 305 3.93 -7.74 17.46
N ILE A 306 4.07 -6.68 18.22
CA ILE A 306 4.58 -5.40 17.73
C ILE A 306 5.92 -5.13 18.39
N LEU A 307 6.93 -4.84 17.59
CA LEU A 307 8.18 -4.23 18.03
C LEU A 307 8.01 -2.73 17.82
N LEU A 308 7.73 -2.02 18.89
CA LEU A 308 7.51 -0.58 18.89
C LEU A 308 8.86 0.11 18.78
N ASN A 309 9.04 0.95 17.76
CA ASN A 309 10.26 1.71 17.52
C ASN A 309 10.38 2.86 18.56
N ASN A 310 11.54 2.99 19.18
CA ASN A 310 11.79 4.03 20.18
C ASN A 310 12.41 5.31 19.56
N GLY A 311 12.55 5.37 18.22
CA GLY A 311 13.12 6.50 17.49
C GLY A 311 14.65 6.57 17.51
N ASP A 312 15.33 5.51 17.95
CA ASP A 312 16.80 5.44 18.03
C ASP A 312 17.34 4.07 17.55
N LEU A 313 16.58 3.39 16.66
CA LEU A 313 16.83 2.02 16.21
C LEU A 313 16.79 0.97 17.33
N THR A 314 16.25 1.30 18.49
CA THR A 314 15.90 0.29 19.50
C THR A 314 14.40 0.05 19.51
N PHE A 315 13.99 -1.16 19.88
CA PHE A 315 12.59 -1.58 19.84
C PHE A 315 12.12 -2.14 21.17
N THR A 316 10.89 -1.80 21.52
CA THR A 316 10.18 -2.34 22.69
C THR A 316 9.15 -3.36 22.23
N LEU A 317 9.26 -4.61 22.71
CA LEU A 317 8.32 -5.68 22.37
C LEU A 317 6.99 -5.51 23.09
N ILE A 318 5.88 -5.44 22.33
CA ILE A 318 4.51 -5.59 22.80
C ILE A 318 4.02 -6.98 22.34
N PRO A 319 4.00 -7.96 23.23
CA PRO A 319 3.66 -9.32 22.85
C PRO A 319 2.16 -9.47 22.64
N LEU A 320 1.78 -10.22 21.58
CA LEU A 320 0.39 -10.59 21.26
C LEU A 320 -0.56 -9.38 21.19
N ALA A 321 -0.07 -8.25 20.68
CA ALA A 321 -0.88 -7.05 20.48
C ALA A 321 -1.93 -7.26 19.38
N LEU A 322 -1.59 -8.03 18.35
CA LEU A 322 -2.43 -8.41 17.23
C LEU A 322 -2.69 -9.94 17.23
N PRO A 323 -3.61 -10.45 16.42
CA PRO A 323 -3.74 -11.89 16.16
C PRO A 323 -2.45 -12.50 15.58
N ASN A 324 -2.27 -13.79 15.76
CA ASN A 324 -1.04 -14.52 15.40
C ASN A 324 -0.55 -14.38 13.95
N ASN A 325 -1.36 -13.85 13.05
CA ASN A 325 -0.98 -13.62 11.64
C ASN A 325 -1.06 -12.14 11.25
N ASN A 326 -0.96 -11.20 12.19
CA ASN A 326 -1.15 -9.76 12.03
C ASN A 326 -2.53 -9.37 11.42
N GLY A 327 -2.97 -10.03 10.35
CA GLY A 327 -4.12 -9.67 9.54
C GLY A 327 -3.76 -8.72 8.41
N SER A 328 -4.76 -8.31 7.64
CA SER A 328 -4.66 -7.18 6.72
C SER A 328 -4.79 -5.88 7.51
N LEU A 329 -3.99 -4.89 7.19
CA LEU A 329 -3.83 -3.65 7.93
C LEU A 329 -4.34 -2.45 7.13
N GLY A 330 -5.06 -1.54 7.78
CA GLY A 330 -5.61 -0.31 7.21
C GLY A 330 -6.37 0.47 8.26
N ASP A 331 -6.76 1.70 7.96
CA ASP A 331 -7.64 2.50 8.82
C ASP A 331 -9.11 2.12 8.54
N LEU A 332 -9.68 1.26 9.39
CA LEU A 332 -10.99 0.64 9.16
C LEU A 332 -12.14 1.37 9.86
N ASN A 333 -11.88 2.53 10.46
CA ASN A 333 -12.88 3.38 11.10
C ASN A 333 -12.70 4.88 10.85
N ASN A 334 -11.70 5.27 10.05
CA ASN A 334 -11.32 6.64 9.69
C ASN A 334 -10.89 7.50 10.89
N ASP A 335 -10.25 6.90 11.89
CA ASP A 335 -9.73 7.63 13.04
C ASP A 335 -8.25 7.99 12.91
N GLY A 336 -7.58 7.54 11.83
CA GLY A 336 -6.18 7.79 11.54
C GLY A 336 -5.23 6.87 12.29
N PHE A 337 -5.70 5.75 12.79
CA PHE A 337 -4.86 4.70 13.36
C PHE A 337 -5.00 3.41 12.56
N ILE A 338 -3.92 2.67 12.45
CA ILE A 338 -3.91 1.42 11.67
C ILE A 338 -4.53 0.30 12.48
N ASP A 339 -5.59 -0.27 11.93
CA ASP A 339 -6.37 -1.40 12.42
C ASP A 339 -5.93 -2.72 11.77
N SER A 340 -6.46 -3.84 12.26
CA SER A 340 -6.21 -5.16 11.68
C SER A 340 -7.51 -5.93 11.44
N PHE A 341 -7.57 -6.63 10.31
CA PHE A 341 -8.69 -7.52 9.96
C PHE A 341 -8.23 -8.95 9.74
N THR A 342 -8.71 -9.87 10.56
CA THR A 342 -8.50 -11.31 10.43
C THR A 342 -9.37 -12.11 11.41
N GLY A 343 -9.63 -13.39 11.11
CA GLY A 343 -10.30 -14.31 12.04
C GLY A 343 -11.76 -13.96 12.35
N GLY A 344 -12.48 -13.34 11.40
CA GLY A 344 -13.86 -12.88 11.59
C GLY A 344 -13.97 -11.68 12.52
N GLN A 345 -12.91 -10.89 12.64
CA GLN A 345 -12.88 -9.72 13.51
C GLN A 345 -12.07 -8.59 12.88
N ILE A 346 -12.51 -7.38 13.14
CA ILE A 346 -11.70 -6.18 13.03
C ILE A 346 -11.13 -5.89 14.42
N TYR A 347 -9.85 -5.63 14.51
CA TYR A 347 -9.16 -5.22 15.73
C TYR A 347 -8.86 -3.73 15.59
N TYR A 348 -9.72 -2.90 16.14
CA TYR A 348 -9.56 -1.45 16.12
C TYR A 348 -8.43 -1.03 17.06
N ASN A 349 -7.49 -0.27 16.55
CA ASN A 349 -6.46 0.38 17.36
C ASN A 349 -7.14 1.39 18.29
N ASP A 350 -6.87 1.30 19.60
CA ASP A 350 -7.51 2.19 20.57
C ASP A 350 -7.00 3.64 20.48
N GLY A 351 -5.98 3.88 19.65
CA GLY A 351 -5.44 5.21 19.36
C GLY A 351 -4.78 5.90 20.55
N ASN A 352 -4.39 7.13 20.30
CA ASN A 352 -3.84 8.04 21.32
C ASN A 352 -4.06 9.52 20.89
N SER A 353 -3.30 10.46 21.44
CA SER A 353 -3.42 11.89 21.10
C SER A 353 -2.37 12.36 20.07
N ASN A 354 -1.68 11.46 19.41
CA ASN A 354 -0.75 11.81 18.35
C ASN A 354 -1.50 12.16 17.06
N HIS A 355 -0.92 13.09 16.31
CA HIS A 355 -1.43 13.52 15.01
C HIS A 355 -0.99 12.57 13.91
N TRP A 356 -1.67 12.65 12.76
CA TRP A 356 -1.43 11.78 11.62
C TRP A 356 -1.73 12.47 10.28
N LEU A 357 -1.28 11.87 9.18
CA LEU A 357 -1.67 12.20 7.82
C LEU A 357 -1.75 10.93 6.99
N THR A 358 -2.82 10.77 6.22
CA THR A 358 -2.96 9.71 5.21
C THR A 358 -2.99 10.32 3.81
N ILE A 359 -2.20 9.76 2.89
CA ILE A 359 -2.11 10.23 1.51
C ILE A 359 -2.56 9.12 0.55
N ASN A 360 -3.51 9.47 -0.32
CA ASN A 360 -3.96 8.64 -1.43
C ASN A 360 -3.30 9.14 -2.70
N THR A 361 -2.69 8.25 -3.46
CA THR A 361 -2.03 8.55 -4.73
C THR A 361 -2.92 8.21 -5.90
N ILE A 362 -2.98 9.09 -6.91
CA ILE A 362 -3.74 8.88 -8.16
C ILE A 362 -2.79 9.13 -9.31
N GLY A 363 -2.28 8.05 -9.91
CA GLY A 363 -1.40 8.13 -11.06
C GLY A 363 -2.13 8.55 -12.34
N VAL A 364 -1.41 9.18 -13.25
CA VAL A 364 -1.89 9.62 -14.57
C VAL A 364 -0.97 9.12 -15.67
N GLU A 365 0.33 9.42 -15.59
CA GLU A 365 1.37 8.84 -16.45
C GLU A 365 1.85 7.51 -15.83
N SER A 366 1.97 7.46 -14.52
CA SER A 366 2.24 6.25 -13.74
C SER A 366 1.01 5.32 -13.72
N ASN A 367 1.14 4.17 -13.08
CA ASN A 367 -0.03 3.32 -12.80
C ASN A 367 -1.04 4.05 -11.92
N ILE A 368 -2.31 3.76 -12.09
CA ILE A 368 -3.42 4.54 -11.50
C ILE A 368 -3.41 4.56 -9.97
N ASN A 369 -2.92 3.52 -9.32
CA ASN A 369 -2.81 3.44 -7.87
C ASN A 369 -1.57 4.17 -7.31
N GLY A 370 -0.63 4.57 -8.19
CA GLY A 370 0.64 5.17 -7.78
C GLY A 370 1.59 4.17 -7.10
N ILE A 371 1.42 2.86 -7.33
CA ILE A 371 2.33 1.83 -6.79
C ILE A 371 3.74 2.10 -7.33
N GLY A 372 4.71 2.16 -6.42
CA GLY A 372 6.09 2.59 -6.69
C GLY A 372 6.33 4.09 -6.41
N ALA A 373 5.28 4.88 -6.14
CA ALA A 373 5.50 6.27 -5.75
C ALA A 373 6.09 6.34 -4.34
N ARG A 374 7.08 7.23 -4.18
CA ARG A 374 7.68 7.55 -2.88
C ARG A 374 7.08 8.85 -2.34
N VAL A 375 6.46 8.76 -1.19
CA VAL A 375 5.89 9.88 -0.45
C VAL A 375 6.83 10.29 0.65
N THR A 376 7.22 11.55 0.66
CA THR A 376 8.13 12.15 1.64
C THR A 376 7.41 13.29 2.34
N ILE A 377 7.43 13.31 3.66
CA ILE A 377 6.96 14.46 4.44
C ILE A 377 8.11 15.03 5.30
N THR A 378 8.06 16.32 5.56
CA THR A 378 8.97 16.99 6.48
C THR A 378 8.16 17.79 7.50
N SER A 379 8.34 17.48 8.78
CA SER A 379 7.71 18.16 9.91
C SER A 379 8.78 18.56 10.96
N ALA A 380 8.38 18.97 12.15
CA ALA A 380 9.33 19.25 13.23
C ALA A 380 10.01 17.97 13.75
N LEU A 381 9.39 16.78 13.58
CA LEU A 381 10.01 15.48 13.88
C LEU A 381 11.15 15.12 12.92
N GLY A 382 11.23 15.75 11.75
CA GLY A 382 12.18 15.42 10.71
C GLY A 382 11.53 15.03 9.41
N THR A 383 12.27 14.26 8.60
CA THR A 383 11.79 13.74 7.31
C THR A 383 11.39 12.28 7.46
N GLN A 384 10.25 11.92 6.95
CA GLN A 384 9.75 10.54 6.89
C GLN A 384 9.48 10.18 5.44
N ILE A 385 9.72 8.93 5.07
CA ILE A 385 9.41 8.38 3.75
C ILE A 385 8.49 7.17 3.85
N ARG A 386 7.58 7.03 2.88
CA ARG A 386 6.77 5.83 2.66
C ARG A 386 6.69 5.57 1.16
N GLU A 387 6.47 4.34 0.79
CA GLU A 387 6.22 3.94 -0.60
C GLU A 387 4.84 3.31 -0.73
N VAL A 388 4.19 3.56 -1.86
CA VAL A 388 2.94 2.89 -2.21
C VAL A 388 3.26 1.50 -2.74
N ARG A 389 2.80 0.46 -2.03
CA ARG A 389 3.14 -0.93 -2.36
C ARG A 389 1.92 -1.83 -2.37
N SER A 390 1.77 -2.66 -3.40
CA SER A 390 0.74 -3.69 -3.44
C SER A 390 1.22 -4.94 -2.72
N GLY A 391 1.12 -4.90 -1.40
CA GLY A 391 1.37 -6.02 -0.51
C GLY A 391 2.75 -6.04 0.13
N GLU A 392 2.71 -6.09 1.43
CA GLU A 392 3.82 -6.41 2.34
C GLU A 392 3.54 -7.74 3.05
N GLY A 393 4.52 -8.25 3.81
CA GLY A 393 4.37 -9.49 4.54
C GLY A 393 4.27 -10.70 3.62
N PHE A 394 3.41 -11.65 3.97
CA PHE A 394 3.31 -12.91 3.23
C PHE A 394 1.91 -13.16 2.66
N LYS A 395 0.85 -13.03 3.46
CA LYS A 395 -0.50 -13.47 3.07
C LYS A 395 -1.42 -12.36 2.61
N TYR A 396 -1.34 -11.23 3.30
CA TYR A 396 -2.39 -10.23 3.28
C TYR A 396 -2.08 -9.09 2.31
N MET A 397 -3.14 -8.54 1.77
CA MET A 397 -3.12 -7.23 1.15
C MET A 397 -3.58 -6.22 2.19
N SER A 398 -2.73 -5.26 2.48
CA SER A 398 -3.03 -4.12 3.35
C SER A 398 -3.34 -2.88 2.50
N THR A 399 -3.67 -1.79 3.17
CA THR A 399 -3.99 -0.52 2.51
C THR A 399 -2.92 -0.09 1.48
N LEU A 400 -3.37 0.54 0.41
CA LEU A 400 -2.49 1.24 -0.55
C LEU A 400 -2.22 2.69 -0.12
N ASN A 401 -2.97 3.19 0.86
CA ASN A 401 -2.79 4.53 1.38
C ASN A 401 -1.50 4.63 2.18
N THR A 402 -0.71 5.68 1.97
CA THR A 402 0.48 5.92 2.77
C THR A 402 0.11 6.66 4.05
N HIS A 403 0.46 6.06 5.18
CA HIS A 403 0.13 6.58 6.52
C HIS A 403 1.38 7.09 7.23
N PHE A 404 1.27 8.27 7.84
CA PHE A 404 2.32 8.94 8.61
C PHE A 404 1.80 9.34 9.98
N GLY A 405 2.44 8.84 11.04
CA GLY A 405 2.30 9.39 12.37
C GLY A 405 3.14 10.67 12.50
N LEU A 406 2.67 11.59 13.31
CA LEU A 406 3.26 12.94 13.44
C LEU A 406 3.55 13.32 14.90
N GLY A 407 3.32 12.38 15.84
CA GLY A 407 3.47 12.68 17.26
C GLY A 407 2.65 13.91 17.65
N GLN A 408 3.31 14.94 18.16
CA GLN A 408 2.66 16.18 18.57
C GLN A 408 2.83 17.32 17.54
N ASP A 409 3.34 17.04 16.34
CA ASP A 409 3.46 18.04 15.27
C ASP A 409 2.07 18.39 14.72
N THR A 410 1.84 19.67 14.54
CA THR A 410 0.55 20.22 14.10
C THR A 410 0.54 20.73 12.66
N GLU A 411 1.67 20.60 11.97
CA GLU A 411 1.84 21.05 10.59
C GLU A 411 2.96 20.28 9.91
N ILE A 412 2.77 19.96 8.65
CA ILE A 412 3.77 19.38 7.76
C ILE A 412 4.28 20.51 6.86
N ALA A 413 5.56 20.84 6.97
CA ALA A 413 6.16 21.92 6.21
C ALA A 413 6.15 21.63 4.70
N THR A 414 6.49 20.38 4.33
CA THR A 414 6.56 19.96 2.92
C THR A 414 6.10 18.50 2.81
N LEU A 415 5.28 18.23 1.81
CA LEU A 415 4.94 16.90 1.32
C LEU A 415 5.36 16.80 -0.14
N THR A 416 6.12 15.78 -0.47
CA THR A 416 6.60 15.53 -1.84
C THR A 416 6.22 14.10 -2.24
N ILE A 417 5.73 13.94 -3.47
CA ILE A 417 5.48 12.62 -4.07
C ILE A 417 6.35 12.53 -5.32
N ALA A 418 7.30 11.61 -5.30
CA ALA A 418 8.08 11.22 -6.47
C ALA A 418 7.38 10.02 -7.12
N TRP A 419 6.85 10.23 -8.31
CA TRP A 419 6.09 9.22 -9.06
C TRP A 419 7.02 8.34 -9.91
N PRO A 420 6.64 7.08 -10.22
CA PRO A 420 7.41 6.22 -11.12
C PRO A 420 7.70 6.84 -12.51
N SER A 421 6.81 7.69 -13.00
CA SER A 421 7.00 8.45 -14.25
C SER A 421 8.13 9.48 -14.21
N GLY A 422 8.70 9.75 -13.01
CA GLY A 422 9.67 10.83 -12.77
C GLY A 422 9.03 12.20 -12.50
N ILE A 423 7.70 12.32 -12.56
CA ILE A 423 6.99 13.52 -12.10
C ILE A 423 7.16 13.65 -10.59
N VAL A 424 7.26 14.90 -10.10
CA VAL A 424 7.32 15.20 -8.68
C VAL A 424 6.27 16.24 -8.33
N ASP A 425 5.36 15.88 -7.44
CA ASP A 425 4.40 16.81 -6.85
C ASP A 425 4.88 17.28 -5.49
N THR A 426 4.64 18.54 -5.16
CA THR A 426 5.03 19.13 -3.87
C THR A 426 3.90 20.01 -3.33
N LEU A 427 3.52 19.76 -2.06
CA LEU A 427 2.60 20.58 -1.30
C LEU A 427 3.33 21.17 -0.09
N GLU A 428 3.01 22.41 0.26
CA GLU A 428 3.59 23.11 1.41
C GLU A 428 2.51 23.41 2.46
N ASN A 429 2.90 23.42 3.74
CA ASN A 429 2.05 23.79 4.89
C ASN A 429 0.78 22.93 4.95
N VAL A 430 0.96 21.60 4.89
CA VAL A 430 -0.15 20.64 4.95
C VAL A 430 -0.61 20.46 6.40
N ALA A 431 -1.92 20.56 6.63
CA ALA A 431 -2.50 20.33 7.95
C ALA A 431 -2.44 18.84 8.33
N VAL A 432 -2.45 18.55 9.62
CA VAL A 432 -2.51 17.20 10.17
C VAL A 432 -3.96 16.70 10.36
N ASP A 433 -4.14 15.47 10.77
CA ASP A 433 -5.43 14.81 11.09
C ASP A 433 -6.42 14.83 9.92
N GLN A 434 -5.93 14.47 8.75
CA GLN A 434 -6.74 14.41 7.53
C GLN A 434 -6.25 13.35 6.55
N VAL A 435 -7.12 13.02 5.62
CA VAL A 435 -6.81 12.25 4.41
C VAL A 435 -6.73 13.21 3.23
N ILE A 436 -5.67 13.14 2.44
CA ILE A 436 -5.54 13.94 1.22
C ILE A 436 -5.32 13.04 0.01
N SER A 437 -5.90 13.41 -1.12
CA SER A 437 -5.67 12.73 -2.40
C SER A 437 -4.85 13.62 -3.32
N VAL A 438 -3.75 13.10 -3.83
CA VAL A 438 -2.86 13.81 -4.75
C VAL A 438 -2.89 13.14 -6.11
N VAL A 439 -3.23 13.92 -7.14
CA VAL A 439 -3.21 13.47 -8.52
C VAL A 439 -1.86 13.80 -9.12
N GLU A 440 -1.23 12.85 -9.78
CA GLU A 440 0.07 13.01 -10.43
C GLU A 440 0.09 14.23 -11.37
N GLY A 441 1.12 15.06 -11.23
CA GLY A 441 1.30 16.29 -12.02
C GLY A 441 0.37 17.45 -11.63
N SER A 442 -0.43 17.31 -10.57
CA SER A 442 -1.38 18.36 -10.18
C SER A 442 -0.70 19.60 -9.59
N THR A 443 0.54 19.48 -9.08
CA THR A 443 1.28 20.57 -8.44
C THR A 443 2.40 21.16 -9.30
N VAL A 444 2.72 20.55 -10.44
CA VAL A 444 3.86 20.93 -11.33
C VAL A 444 3.67 22.30 -12.00
N LEU A 445 2.50 22.89 -11.97
CA LEU A 445 2.18 24.14 -12.64
C LEU A 445 2.28 25.39 -11.74
N GLY A 446 3.25 25.45 -10.86
CA GLY A 446 3.76 26.72 -10.25
C GLY A 446 2.73 27.77 -9.84
N LEU A 447 1.62 27.38 -9.24
CA LEU A 447 0.69 28.26 -8.56
C LEU A 447 0.67 27.85 -7.09
N ASN A 448 1.32 28.65 -6.24
CA ASN A 448 1.16 28.56 -4.79
C ASN A 448 -0.33 28.75 -4.46
N GLU A 449 -1.06 27.67 -4.26
CA GLU A 449 -2.39 27.73 -3.66
C GLU A 449 -2.35 26.99 -2.32
N SER A 450 -2.53 27.76 -1.25
CA SER A 450 -2.84 27.20 0.06
C SER A 450 -4.14 26.41 -0.08
N VAL A 451 -4.07 25.10 0.14
CA VAL A 451 -5.24 24.20 0.15
C VAL A 451 -6.06 24.48 1.43
N THR A 452 -6.78 25.58 1.42
CA THR A 452 -7.89 25.80 2.34
C THR A 452 -9.13 25.98 1.49
N ASN A 453 -9.82 24.87 1.25
CA ASN A 453 -11.26 24.80 0.98
C ASN A 453 -11.58 23.63 0.06
N THR A 454 -11.96 22.51 0.64
CA THR A 454 -12.59 21.38 -0.09
C THR A 454 -13.85 21.88 -0.80
N LEU A 455 -13.93 21.62 -2.11
CA LEU A 455 -15.12 21.89 -2.88
C LEU A 455 -16.16 20.83 -2.52
N ILE A 456 -17.22 21.21 -1.83
CA ILE A 456 -18.29 20.28 -1.47
C ILE A 456 -19.15 20.03 -2.72
N LEU A 457 -19.22 18.77 -3.17
CA LEU A 457 -20.02 18.33 -4.31
C LEU A 457 -21.17 17.41 -3.86
N TYR A 458 -22.39 17.69 -4.34
CA TYR A 458 -23.54 16.84 -4.03
C TYR A 458 -24.64 16.89 -5.13
N PRO A 459 -25.38 15.77 -5.35
CA PRO A 459 -25.07 14.45 -4.85
C PRO A 459 -23.77 13.92 -5.48
N ASN A 460 -23.04 13.11 -4.77
CA ASN A 460 -21.93 12.34 -5.29
C ASN A 460 -22.12 10.90 -4.76
N PRO A 461 -22.47 9.94 -5.62
CA PRO A 461 -22.58 9.97 -7.09
C PRO A 461 -23.70 10.90 -7.65
N ALA A 462 -23.44 11.46 -8.86
CA ALA A 462 -24.35 12.36 -9.56
C ALA A 462 -24.98 11.70 -10.79
N GLN A 463 -26.30 11.82 -10.96
CA GLN A 463 -27.01 11.29 -12.14
C GLN A 463 -27.19 12.33 -13.24
N HIS A 464 -27.66 13.52 -12.94
CA HIS A 464 -27.96 14.55 -13.92
C HIS A 464 -27.32 15.88 -13.57
N VAL A 465 -27.30 16.25 -12.29
CA VAL A 465 -26.82 17.54 -11.83
C VAL A 465 -25.87 17.33 -10.67
N LEU A 466 -24.73 18.01 -10.73
CA LEU A 466 -23.75 18.10 -9.67
C LEU A 466 -23.81 19.50 -9.08
N ASN A 467 -24.18 19.62 -7.81
CA ASN A 467 -24.25 20.89 -7.10
C ASN A 467 -22.92 21.16 -6.38
N LEU A 468 -22.60 22.44 -6.28
CA LEU A 468 -21.47 22.91 -5.50
C LEU A 468 -21.97 23.49 -4.19
N GLY A 469 -21.42 23.01 -3.08
CA GLY A 469 -21.52 23.67 -1.78
C GLY A 469 -20.81 25.02 -1.83
N ASP A 470 -20.68 25.69 -0.77
CA ASP A 470 -20.21 27.08 -0.62
C ASP A 470 -19.38 27.65 -1.80
N THR A 471 -20.04 28.48 -2.61
CA THR A 471 -19.46 29.18 -3.78
C THR A 471 -19.29 30.69 -3.54
N THR A 472 -19.41 31.12 -2.29
CA THR A 472 -19.36 32.55 -1.94
C THR A 472 -18.05 33.23 -2.26
N ASP A 473 -16.99 32.44 -2.42
CA ASP A 473 -15.63 32.93 -2.72
C ASP A 473 -15.38 33.21 -4.20
N PHE A 474 -16.31 32.81 -5.10
CA PHE A 474 -16.13 32.96 -6.55
C PHE A 474 -16.83 34.22 -7.08
N THR A 475 -16.14 34.97 -7.96
CA THR A 475 -16.65 36.19 -8.59
C THR A 475 -16.98 36.00 -10.06
N ASN A 476 -16.17 35.25 -10.81
CA ASN A 476 -16.40 34.95 -12.21
C ASN A 476 -15.82 33.58 -12.58
N PRO A 477 -16.31 32.50 -11.94
CA PRO A 477 -15.73 31.17 -12.08
C PRO A 477 -16.04 30.51 -13.42
N SER A 478 -15.13 29.65 -13.85
CA SER A 478 -15.33 28.69 -14.92
C SER A 478 -15.02 27.30 -14.42
N TYR A 479 -15.64 26.30 -15.02
CA TYR A 479 -15.33 24.92 -14.68
C TYR A 479 -14.79 24.12 -15.86
N SER A 480 -14.01 23.10 -15.55
CA SER A 480 -13.59 22.05 -16.48
C SER A 480 -13.73 20.71 -15.82
N ILE A 481 -14.27 19.72 -16.52
CA ILE A 481 -14.36 18.33 -16.08
C ILE A 481 -13.41 17.51 -16.91
N PHE A 482 -12.63 16.68 -16.24
CA PHE A 482 -11.67 15.76 -16.82
C PHE A 482 -12.10 14.33 -16.50
N ASP A 483 -11.92 13.43 -17.46
CA ASP A 483 -11.99 12.00 -17.17
C ASP A 483 -10.71 11.52 -16.49
N MET A 484 -10.69 10.27 -16.06
CA MET A 484 -9.53 9.67 -15.35
C MET A 484 -8.29 9.48 -16.25
N GLN A 485 -8.41 9.79 -17.56
CA GLN A 485 -7.31 9.83 -18.52
C GLN A 485 -6.77 11.26 -18.71
N GLY A 486 -7.20 12.20 -17.87
CA GLY A 486 -6.80 13.61 -17.96
C GLY A 486 -7.39 14.35 -19.16
N ARG A 487 -8.28 13.72 -19.96
CA ARG A 487 -8.92 14.39 -21.11
C ARG A 487 -10.03 15.31 -20.61
N LYS A 488 -9.99 16.56 -21.05
CA LYS A 488 -11.07 17.50 -20.77
C LYS A 488 -12.33 17.10 -21.54
N VAL A 489 -13.37 16.68 -20.83
CA VAL A 489 -14.63 16.21 -21.40
C VAL A 489 -15.73 17.26 -21.37
N MET A 490 -15.62 18.27 -20.50
CA MET A 490 -16.59 19.37 -20.41
C MET A 490 -15.90 20.63 -19.88
N ALA A 491 -16.31 21.82 -20.36
CA ALA A 491 -15.90 23.09 -19.78
C ALA A 491 -16.91 24.19 -20.15
N ALA A 492 -17.21 25.08 -19.21
CA ALA A 492 -18.05 26.27 -19.42
C ALA A 492 -17.82 27.30 -18.30
N PRO A 493 -18.32 28.54 -18.44
CA PRO A 493 -18.51 29.42 -17.29
C PRO A 493 -19.43 28.78 -16.27
N LEU A 494 -19.20 29.06 -15.00
CA LEU A 494 -20.04 28.57 -13.90
C LEU A 494 -21.02 29.67 -13.50
N ASP A 495 -22.17 29.72 -14.18
CA ASP A 495 -23.18 30.77 -13.98
C ASP A 495 -24.15 30.46 -12.81
N ALA A 496 -24.11 29.25 -12.27
CA ALA A 496 -24.91 28.79 -11.16
C ALA A 496 -24.13 27.73 -10.33
N ASN A 497 -24.53 27.52 -9.08
CA ASN A 497 -23.92 26.52 -8.20
C ASN A 497 -24.31 25.08 -8.56
N ALA A 498 -24.52 24.81 -9.85
CA ALA A 498 -24.92 23.51 -10.35
C ALA A 498 -24.40 23.30 -11.76
N ILE A 499 -23.91 22.10 -12.05
CA ILE A 499 -23.39 21.68 -13.34
C ILE A 499 -24.26 20.53 -13.86
N ASP A 500 -24.76 20.65 -15.08
CA ASP A 500 -25.45 19.55 -15.75
C ASP A 500 -24.42 18.55 -16.26
N VAL A 501 -24.38 17.38 -15.64
CA VAL A 501 -23.48 16.27 -15.99
C VAL A 501 -24.21 15.13 -16.72
N SER A 502 -25.45 15.34 -17.17
CA SER A 502 -26.29 14.31 -17.81
C SER A 502 -25.69 13.73 -19.10
N THR A 503 -24.81 14.48 -19.75
CA THR A 503 -24.15 14.06 -21.01
C THR A 503 -22.88 13.25 -20.78
N LEU A 504 -22.38 13.18 -19.55
CA LEU A 504 -21.21 12.36 -19.23
C LEU A 504 -21.62 10.89 -19.17
N ALA A 505 -20.73 10.02 -19.61
CA ALA A 505 -20.85 8.58 -19.37
C ALA A 505 -20.71 8.27 -17.88
N MET A 506 -21.18 7.10 -17.43
CA MET A 506 -20.92 6.64 -16.06
C MET A 506 -19.41 6.48 -15.87
N GLY A 507 -18.91 6.93 -14.72
CA GLY A 507 -17.48 6.88 -14.41
C GLY A 507 -17.01 7.93 -13.42
N ASN A 508 -15.73 7.91 -13.14
CA ASN A 508 -15.06 8.87 -12.26
C ASN A 508 -14.59 10.09 -13.05
N TYR A 509 -14.72 11.28 -12.45
CA TYR A 509 -14.33 12.53 -13.06
C TYR A 509 -13.71 13.48 -12.05
N ILE A 510 -12.84 14.36 -12.53
CA ILE A 510 -12.29 15.47 -11.74
C ILE A 510 -12.94 16.76 -12.23
N LEU A 511 -13.62 17.46 -11.33
CA LEU A 511 -14.10 18.81 -11.53
C LEU A 511 -13.01 19.80 -11.11
N LYS A 512 -12.62 20.70 -11.99
CA LYS A 512 -11.78 21.88 -11.67
C LYS A 512 -12.61 23.14 -11.84
N ILE A 513 -12.55 24.03 -10.85
CA ILE A 513 -13.19 25.37 -10.91
C ILE A 513 -12.06 26.39 -10.82
N GLN A 514 -12.05 27.32 -11.76
CA GLN A 514 -11.07 28.41 -11.82
C GLN A 514 -11.79 29.76 -11.79
N ASP A 515 -11.33 30.65 -10.90
CA ASP A 515 -11.77 32.04 -10.82
C ASP A 515 -10.53 32.96 -10.60
N GLY A 516 -10.08 33.61 -11.65
CA GLY A 516 -8.81 34.36 -11.62
C GLY A 516 -7.63 33.43 -11.35
N ASN A 517 -6.96 33.63 -10.21
CA ASN A 517 -5.84 32.79 -9.75
C ASN A 517 -6.30 31.70 -8.78
N THR A 518 -7.57 31.64 -8.42
CA THR A 518 -8.10 30.60 -7.52
C THR A 518 -8.47 29.38 -8.32
N LEU A 519 -7.91 28.23 -7.98
CA LEU A 519 -8.23 26.92 -8.57
C LEU A 519 -8.69 25.98 -7.45
N LYS A 520 -9.87 25.38 -7.60
CA LYS A 520 -10.37 24.33 -6.71
C LYS A 520 -10.67 23.10 -7.54
N SER A 521 -10.33 21.93 -7.04
CA SER A 521 -10.64 20.67 -7.72
C SER A 521 -11.22 19.65 -6.74
N GLN A 522 -12.13 18.82 -7.25
CA GLN A 522 -12.75 17.75 -6.48
C GLN A 522 -13.20 16.64 -7.42
N ARG A 523 -13.00 15.40 -7.02
CA ARG A 523 -13.52 14.23 -7.72
C ARG A 523 -15.02 14.07 -7.49
N PHE A 524 -15.70 13.54 -8.50
CA PHE A 524 -17.07 13.06 -8.37
C PHE A 524 -17.32 11.83 -9.23
N ILE A 525 -18.33 11.06 -8.85
CA ILE A 525 -18.77 9.86 -9.55
C ILE A 525 -20.03 10.22 -10.36
N LYS A 526 -20.05 9.83 -11.63
CA LYS A 526 -21.22 9.93 -12.51
C LYS A 526 -21.88 8.55 -12.63
N GLU A 527 -23.14 8.46 -12.18
CA GLU A 527 -24.01 7.30 -12.39
C GLU A 527 -24.82 7.38 -13.68
#